data_8033eb0595caf1fadb1031d9f6bcc527
#
_entry.id   8033eb0595caf1fadb1031d9f6bcc527
#
_cell.length_a   1.000
_cell.length_b   1.000
_cell.length_c   1.000
_cell.angle_alpha   90.00
_cell.angle_beta   90.00
_cell.angle_gamma   90.00
#
_symmetry.space_group_name_H-M   'P 1'
#
loop_
_entity.id
_entity.type
_entity.pdbx_description
1 polymer ?
#
loop_
_entity_poly.entity_id
_entity_poly.type
_entity_poly.pdbx_seq_one_letter_code
_entity_poly.pdbx_strand_id
1 'polypeptide(L)'
;MTGVQTCALPISVVFDLTVAIVLGICVSMFLFVINNSSLHVETSAIEPHRLDKEINYNHSTTQVVYLAGPLFFGNQDQLLSKVRELVDGCDHLILSVRGVPSIDDSGIHELMDVVELCRAHKVQLYFTGVQNNVMRQLRRHHFDTYVGKESFYWDVIKVLEMLEEK
;
A
#
# COMPACT_ATOMS: atom_id res chain seq x y z
N MET A 1 21.05 -61.15 22.27
CA MET A 1 21.48 -59.78 21.91
C MET A 1 20.42 -59.08 21.08
N THR A 2 19.21 -58.85 21.60
CA THR A 2 18.08 -58.27 20.81
C THR A 2 17.25 -57.22 21.57
N GLY A 3 17.76 -56.74 22.70
CA GLY A 3 16.99 -55.79 23.53
C GLY A 3 17.32 -54.30 23.35
N VAL A 4 18.37 -53.93 22.62
CA VAL A 4 18.84 -52.54 22.53
C VAL A 4 18.26 -51.79 21.31
N GLN A 5 17.85 -52.53 20.28
CA GLN A 5 17.32 -51.90 19.05
C GLN A 5 15.87 -51.37 19.17
N THR A 6 15.08 -51.87 20.11
CA THR A 6 13.64 -51.54 20.21
C THR A 6 13.38 -50.21 20.89
N CYS A 7 14.33 -49.65 21.66
CA CYS A 7 14.15 -48.34 22.31
C CYS A 7 14.69 -47.17 21.49
N ALA A 8 15.64 -47.38 20.57
CA ALA A 8 16.21 -46.31 19.77
C ALA A 8 15.28 -45.87 18.61
N LEU A 9 14.57 -46.82 18.01
CA LEU A 9 13.65 -46.55 16.89
C LEU A 9 12.50 -45.60 17.23
N PRO A 10 11.76 -45.77 18.37
CA PRO A 10 10.69 -44.83 18.69
C PRO A 10 11.20 -43.42 19.03
N ILE A 11 12.39 -43.30 19.61
CA ILE A 11 12.97 -42.00 19.96
C ILE A 11 13.40 -41.25 18.69
N SER A 12 14.05 -41.92 17.75
CA SER A 12 14.46 -41.28 16.49
C SER A 12 13.25 -40.85 15.63
N VAL A 13 12.20 -41.67 15.56
CA VAL A 13 10.98 -41.36 14.83
C VAL A 13 10.24 -40.18 15.47
N VAL A 14 10.18 -40.10 16.80
CA VAL A 14 9.54 -38.97 17.49
C VAL A 14 10.35 -37.67 17.33
N PHE A 15 11.69 -37.74 17.39
CA PHE A 15 12.55 -36.59 17.18
C PHE A 15 12.47 -36.11 15.74
N ASP A 16 12.54 -36.97 14.74
CA ASP A 16 12.42 -36.63 13.35
C ASP A 16 11.03 -36.03 13.04
N LEU A 17 9.96 -36.59 13.62
CA LEU A 17 8.62 -36.06 13.47
C LEU A 17 8.48 -34.68 14.11
N THR A 18 9.02 -34.45 15.28
CA THR A 18 8.96 -33.16 15.97
C THR A 18 9.74 -32.09 15.20
N VAL A 19 10.94 -32.45 14.74
CA VAL A 19 11.75 -31.54 13.91
C VAL A 19 11.03 -31.19 12.62
N ALA A 20 10.42 -32.19 11.95
CA ALA A 20 9.66 -31.95 10.71
C ALA A 20 8.45 -31.04 10.94
N ILE A 21 7.72 -31.20 12.04
CA ILE A 21 6.60 -30.34 12.39
C ILE A 21 7.07 -28.89 12.65
N VAL A 22 8.13 -28.71 13.45
CA VAL A 22 8.66 -27.37 13.75
C VAL A 22 9.14 -26.68 12.48
N LEU A 23 9.88 -27.37 11.62
CA LEU A 23 10.32 -26.82 10.32
C LEU A 23 9.13 -26.47 9.44
N GLY A 24 8.11 -27.32 9.37
CA GLY A 24 6.90 -27.06 8.59
C GLY A 24 6.16 -25.81 9.08
N ILE A 25 6.04 -25.64 10.40
CA ILE A 25 5.43 -24.43 10.98
C ILE A 25 6.27 -23.19 10.67
N CYS A 26 7.60 -23.24 10.82
CA CYS A 26 8.48 -22.13 10.51
C CYS A 26 8.39 -21.71 9.04
N VAL A 27 8.43 -22.67 8.12
CA VAL A 27 8.31 -22.41 6.68
C VAL A 27 6.92 -21.84 6.36
N SER A 28 5.85 -22.41 6.89
CA SER A 28 4.48 -21.92 6.69
C SER A 28 4.30 -20.50 7.20
N MET A 29 4.85 -20.20 8.38
CA MET A 29 4.81 -18.86 8.97
C MET A 29 5.59 -17.85 8.12
N PHE A 30 6.76 -18.23 7.63
CA PHE A 30 7.59 -17.42 6.76
C PHE A 30 6.88 -17.09 5.43
N LEU A 31 6.31 -18.10 4.77
CA LEU A 31 5.54 -17.93 3.54
C LEU A 31 4.28 -17.10 3.77
N PHE A 32 3.60 -17.29 4.91
CA PHE A 32 2.44 -16.47 5.27
C PHE A 32 2.80 -14.99 5.43
N VAL A 33 3.92 -14.69 6.10
CA VAL A 33 4.38 -13.29 6.26
C VAL A 33 4.70 -12.68 4.89
N ILE A 34 5.46 -13.38 4.03
CA ILE A 34 5.79 -12.88 2.69
C ILE A 34 4.53 -12.62 1.87
N ASN A 35 3.60 -13.56 1.81
CA ASN A 35 2.37 -13.42 1.02
C ASN A 35 1.44 -12.31 1.54
N ASN A 36 1.38 -12.10 2.84
CA ASN A 36 0.53 -11.06 3.44
C ASN A 36 1.19 -9.66 3.47
N SER A 37 2.48 -9.59 3.14
CA SER A 37 3.23 -8.32 3.16
C SER A 37 3.17 -7.58 1.83
N SER A 38 2.42 -8.08 0.84
CA SER A 38 2.37 -7.47 -0.48
C SER A 38 1.47 -6.24 -0.50
N LEU A 39 2.03 -5.09 -0.84
CA LEU A 39 1.27 -3.91 -1.22
C LEU A 39 0.81 -4.09 -2.69
N HIS A 40 -0.48 -3.97 -2.94
CA HIS A 40 -1.00 -3.94 -4.30
C HIS A 40 -1.16 -2.48 -4.72
N VAL A 41 -0.35 -2.07 -5.68
CA VAL A 41 -0.43 -0.75 -6.30
C VAL A 41 -1.08 -0.93 -7.67
N GLU A 42 -2.35 -0.56 -7.78
CA GLU A 42 -3.07 -0.57 -9.05
C GLU A 42 -3.19 0.85 -9.58
N THR A 43 -2.73 1.06 -10.80
CA THR A 43 -2.97 2.30 -11.52
C THR A 43 -4.20 2.10 -12.39
N SER A 44 -5.21 2.91 -12.19
CA SER A 44 -6.35 2.97 -13.09
C SER A 44 -6.34 4.34 -13.75
N ALA A 45 -6.20 4.36 -15.07
CA ALA A 45 -6.72 5.50 -15.83
C ALA A 45 -8.23 5.56 -15.53
N ILE A 46 -8.74 6.75 -15.25
CA ILE A 46 -10.15 6.92 -14.90
C ILE A 46 -10.99 6.38 -16.06
N GLU A 47 -11.62 5.21 -15.88
CA GLU A 47 -12.61 4.72 -16.82
C GLU A 47 -13.93 5.45 -16.53
N PRO A 48 -14.42 6.32 -17.46
CA PRO A 48 -15.65 7.08 -17.26
C PRO A 48 -16.88 6.20 -17.00
N HIS A 49 -16.82 4.95 -17.43
CA HIS A 49 -17.92 3.99 -17.35
C HIS A 49 -18.20 3.44 -15.94
N ARG A 50 -17.33 3.65 -14.97
CA ARG A 50 -17.52 3.26 -13.55
C ARG A 50 -18.12 4.37 -12.69
N LEU A 51 -18.22 5.55 -13.24
CA LEU A 51 -18.83 6.72 -12.59
C LEU A 51 -20.25 6.85 -13.18
N ASP A 52 -21.27 6.66 -12.36
CA ASP A 52 -22.70 6.87 -12.73
C ASP A 52 -23.03 8.31 -13.17
N LYS A 53 -22.04 9.15 -13.32
CA LYS A 53 -22.10 10.54 -13.76
C LYS A 53 -21.13 10.75 -14.92
N GLU A 54 -21.62 11.26 -16.04
CA GLU A 54 -20.75 11.78 -17.11
C GLU A 54 -19.99 13.00 -16.58
N ILE A 55 -18.81 12.76 -16.03
CA ILE A 55 -17.87 13.80 -15.63
C ILE A 55 -17.05 14.13 -16.88
N ASN A 56 -17.26 15.31 -17.42
CA ASN A 56 -16.61 15.80 -18.65
C ASN A 56 -15.22 16.39 -18.36
N TYR A 57 -14.39 15.60 -17.62
CA TYR A 57 -13.05 16.00 -17.25
C TYR A 57 -12.03 15.54 -18.29
N ASN A 58 -11.02 16.38 -18.55
CA ASN A 58 -9.94 16.05 -19.49
C ASN A 58 -9.03 14.97 -18.88
N HIS A 59 -9.38 13.70 -19.10
CA HIS A 59 -8.76 12.51 -18.49
C HIS A 59 -7.27 12.33 -18.83
N SER A 60 -6.73 13.09 -19.79
CA SER A 60 -5.35 12.89 -20.27
C SER A 60 -4.28 13.33 -19.29
N THR A 61 -4.60 14.19 -18.31
CA THR A 61 -3.63 14.79 -17.39
C THR A 61 -3.83 14.38 -15.92
N THR A 62 -4.86 13.57 -15.61
CA THR A 62 -5.13 13.10 -14.25
C THR A 62 -4.97 11.59 -14.13
N GLN A 63 -4.17 11.17 -13.18
CA GLN A 63 -3.92 9.75 -12.88
C GLN A 63 -4.43 9.40 -11.48
N VAL A 64 -5.01 8.21 -11.33
CA VAL A 64 -5.44 7.67 -10.05
C VAL A 64 -4.64 6.43 -9.72
N VAL A 65 -4.04 6.42 -8.55
CA VAL A 65 -3.31 5.27 -8.00
C VAL A 65 -4.08 4.75 -6.80
N TYR A 66 -4.49 3.49 -6.89
CA TYR A 66 -5.17 2.79 -5.80
C TYR A 66 -4.16 1.96 -5.02
N LEU A 67 -4.13 2.17 -3.71
CA LEU A 67 -3.31 1.40 -2.79
C LEU A 67 -4.19 0.43 -2.00
N ALA A 68 -3.83 -0.84 -2.02
CA ALA A 68 -4.46 -1.88 -1.23
C ALA A 68 -3.40 -2.71 -0.50
N GLY A 69 -3.54 -2.80 0.81
CA GLY A 69 -2.58 -3.47 1.68
C GLY A 69 -1.91 -2.52 2.67
N PRO A 70 -1.21 -3.06 3.66
CA PRO A 70 -0.53 -2.25 4.66
C PRO A 70 0.72 -1.57 4.07
N LEU A 71 0.95 -0.31 4.44
CA LEU A 71 2.14 0.46 4.07
C LEU A 71 3.19 0.34 5.19
N PHE A 72 4.30 -0.35 4.91
CA PHE A 72 5.38 -0.55 5.85
C PHE A 72 6.73 -0.82 5.14
N PHE A 73 7.80 -0.88 5.89
CA PHE A 73 9.19 -1.00 5.42
C PHE A 73 9.43 -2.03 4.29
N GLY A 74 8.66 -3.10 4.22
CA GLY A 74 8.89 -4.18 3.23
C GLY A 74 8.45 -3.86 1.78
N ASN A 75 7.74 -2.76 1.54
CA ASN A 75 7.15 -2.44 0.24
C ASN A 75 7.36 -1.00 -0.25
N GLN A 76 8.32 -0.28 0.33
CA GLN A 76 8.61 1.13 0.06
C GLN A 76 8.88 1.46 -1.42
N ASP A 77 9.65 0.62 -2.11
CA ASP A 77 10.09 0.91 -3.48
C ASP A 77 8.97 0.80 -4.53
N GLN A 78 7.89 0.09 -4.21
CA GLN A 78 6.82 -0.20 -5.18
C GLN A 78 5.97 1.02 -5.48
N LEU A 79 5.57 1.78 -4.46
CA LEU A 79 4.77 2.99 -4.65
C LEU A 79 5.58 4.09 -5.33
N LEU A 80 6.77 4.37 -4.82
CA LEU A 80 7.61 5.44 -5.35
C LEU A 80 8.01 5.20 -6.81
N SER A 81 8.37 3.94 -7.18
CA SER A 81 8.68 3.59 -8.57
C SER A 81 7.48 3.77 -9.48
N LYS A 82 6.29 3.38 -9.02
CA LYS A 82 5.05 3.53 -9.80
C LYS A 82 4.67 5.00 -10.01
N VAL A 83 4.76 5.80 -8.96
CA VAL A 83 4.50 7.25 -9.07
C VAL A 83 5.50 7.91 -10.01
N ARG A 84 6.78 7.50 -9.98
CA ARG A 84 7.82 8.04 -10.88
C ARG A 84 7.50 7.79 -12.36
N GLU A 85 6.89 6.65 -12.69
CA GLU A 85 6.46 6.37 -14.07
C GLU A 85 5.31 7.29 -14.54
N LEU A 86 4.53 7.84 -13.60
CA LEU A 86 3.31 8.59 -13.90
C LEU A 86 3.51 10.10 -13.88
N VAL A 87 4.42 10.62 -13.06
CA VAL A 87 4.58 12.08 -12.85
C VAL A 87 4.99 12.86 -14.09
N ASP A 88 5.68 12.21 -15.05
CA ASP A 88 6.10 12.87 -16.29
C ASP A 88 4.94 13.11 -17.28
N GLY A 89 3.78 12.52 -17.04
CA GLY A 89 2.64 12.58 -17.96
C GLY A 89 1.36 13.11 -17.33
N CYS A 90 1.38 13.62 -16.08
CA CYS A 90 0.17 14.11 -15.44
C CYS A 90 0.35 15.46 -14.74
N ASP A 91 -0.73 16.23 -14.66
CA ASP A 91 -0.82 17.48 -13.89
C ASP A 91 -1.40 17.21 -12.49
N HIS A 92 -2.25 16.18 -12.37
CA HIS A 92 -2.95 15.82 -11.14
C HIS A 92 -2.78 14.33 -10.86
N LEU A 93 -2.33 14.00 -9.64
CA LEU A 93 -2.22 12.64 -9.14
C LEU A 93 -3.14 12.46 -7.94
N ILE A 94 -4.04 11.50 -8.02
CA ILE A 94 -4.96 11.14 -6.94
C ILE A 94 -4.50 9.82 -6.34
N LEU A 95 -4.10 9.83 -5.07
CA LEU A 95 -3.68 8.64 -4.33
C LEU A 95 -4.83 8.16 -3.45
N SER A 96 -5.47 7.07 -3.86
CA SER A 96 -6.53 6.46 -3.07
C SER A 96 -5.95 5.46 -2.07
N VAL A 97 -5.99 5.83 -0.79
CA VAL A 97 -5.50 5.01 0.33
C VAL A 97 -6.63 4.31 1.09
N ARG A 98 -7.80 4.16 0.46
CA ARG A 98 -8.97 3.49 1.05
C ARG A 98 -8.68 2.03 1.42
N GLY A 99 -7.87 1.35 0.61
CA GLY A 99 -7.45 -0.04 0.82
C GLY A 99 -6.27 -0.21 1.78
N VAL A 100 -5.77 0.88 2.41
CA VAL A 100 -4.65 0.83 3.35
C VAL A 100 -5.18 0.71 4.78
N PRO A 101 -5.08 -0.48 5.42
CA PRO A 101 -5.59 -0.69 6.77
C PRO A 101 -4.67 -0.13 7.85
N SER A 102 -3.38 -0.01 7.59
CA SER A 102 -2.38 0.47 8.54
C SER A 102 -1.17 1.07 7.83
N ILE A 103 -0.50 1.98 8.50
CA ILE A 103 0.73 2.61 8.05
C ILE A 103 1.68 2.71 9.23
N ASP A 104 2.97 2.46 9.01
CA ASP A 104 4.05 2.67 9.97
C ASP A 104 4.88 3.93 9.63
N ASP A 105 5.89 4.20 10.43
CA ASP A 105 6.77 5.35 10.24
C ASP A 105 7.47 5.32 8.86
N SER A 106 7.83 4.13 8.40
CA SER A 106 8.49 3.95 7.10
C SER A 106 7.55 4.24 5.95
N GLY A 107 6.29 3.79 6.03
CA GLY A 107 5.25 4.11 5.05
C GLY A 107 4.93 5.60 5.01
N ILE A 108 5.00 6.31 6.16
CA ILE A 108 4.83 7.76 6.19
C ILE A 108 5.99 8.47 5.48
N HIS A 109 7.23 8.02 5.67
CA HIS A 109 8.38 8.56 4.93
C HIS A 109 8.25 8.34 3.43
N GLU A 110 7.82 7.16 2.99
CA GLU A 110 7.55 6.89 1.58
C GLU A 110 6.49 7.84 1.01
N LEU A 111 5.41 8.11 1.75
CA LEU A 111 4.42 9.11 1.33
C LEU A 111 5.03 10.52 1.25
N MET A 112 5.97 10.87 2.13
CA MET A 112 6.69 12.15 2.04
C MET A 112 7.55 12.21 0.77
N ASP A 113 8.26 11.13 0.44
CA ASP A 113 9.07 11.04 -0.79
C ASP A 113 8.19 11.17 -2.04
N VAL A 114 7.00 10.57 -2.04
CA VAL A 114 6.00 10.74 -3.10
C VAL A 114 5.56 12.20 -3.23
N VAL A 115 5.30 12.88 -2.11
CA VAL A 115 4.94 14.31 -2.12
C VAL A 115 6.06 15.16 -2.70
N GLU A 116 7.31 14.90 -2.31
CA GLU A 116 8.47 15.63 -2.85
C GLU A 116 8.66 15.38 -4.34
N LEU A 117 8.50 14.14 -4.78
CA LEU A 117 8.57 13.77 -6.20
C LEU A 117 7.50 14.53 -7.01
N CYS A 118 6.25 14.53 -6.54
CA CYS A 118 5.17 15.27 -7.20
C CYS A 118 5.46 16.79 -7.24
N ARG A 119 5.97 17.38 -6.15
CA ARG A 119 6.35 18.80 -6.10
C ARG A 119 7.47 19.14 -7.09
N ALA A 120 8.47 18.26 -7.20
CA ALA A 120 9.59 18.46 -8.14
C ALA A 120 9.12 18.50 -9.61
N HIS A 121 8.09 17.71 -9.95
CA HIS A 121 7.48 17.66 -11.29
C HIS A 121 6.29 18.61 -11.45
N LYS A 122 5.96 19.41 -10.43
CA LYS A 122 4.82 20.35 -10.40
C LYS A 122 3.45 19.66 -10.54
N VAL A 123 3.37 18.39 -10.13
CA VAL A 123 2.14 17.60 -10.10
C VAL A 123 1.38 17.90 -8.81
N GLN A 124 0.07 18.19 -8.93
CA GLN A 124 -0.81 18.38 -7.78
C GLN A 124 -1.22 17.01 -7.23
N LEU A 125 -0.89 16.75 -5.95
CA LEU A 125 -1.17 15.47 -5.29
C LEU A 125 -2.38 15.59 -4.36
N TYR A 126 -3.31 14.64 -4.49
CA TYR A 126 -4.51 14.53 -3.65
C TYR A 126 -4.59 13.15 -3.01
N PHE A 127 -5.02 13.11 -1.74
CA PHE A 127 -5.23 11.88 -0.98
C PHE A 127 -6.72 11.63 -0.80
N THR A 128 -7.19 10.42 -1.10
CA THR A 128 -8.59 10.07 -0.96
C THR A 128 -8.82 8.82 -0.13
N GLY A 129 -9.94 8.77 0.59
CA GLY A 129 -10.38 7.58 1.32
C GLY A 129 -9.50 7.23 2.52
N VAL A 130 -8.80 8.19 3.12
CA VAL A 130 -7.92 7.92 4.28
C VAL A 130 -8.74 7.42 5.46
N GLN A 131 -8.46 6.21 5.93
CA GLN A 131 -9.10 5.62 7.11
C GLN A 131 -8.72 6.37 8.39
N ASN A 132 -9.61 6.38 9.39
CA ASN A 132 -9.40 7.13 10.64
C ASN A 132 -8.15 6.72 11.43
N ASN A 133 -7.79 5.43 11.41
CA ASN A 133 -6.58 4.92 12.04
C ASN A 133 -5.31 5.41 11.32
N VAL A 134 -5.30 5.40 9.99
CA VAL A 134 -4.22 5.92 9.15
C VAL A 134 -4.10 7.43 9.31
N MET A 135 -5.22 8.17 9.24
CA MET A 135 -5.24 9.62 9.46
C MET A 135 -4.68 10.01 10.82
N ARG A 136 -4.92 9.21 11.87
CA ARG A 136 -4.36 9.43 13.20
C ARG A 136 -2.84 9.33 13.22
N GLN A 137 -2.26 8.38 12.48
CA GLN A 137 -0.82 8.23 12.35
C GLN A 137 -0.22 9.38 11.52
N LEU A 138 -0.83 9.72 10.38
CA LEU A 138 -0.41 10.85 9.55
C LEU A 138 -0.36 12.17 10.34
N ARG A 139 -1.39 12.44 11.17
CA ARG A 139 -1.42 13.63 12.04
C ARG A 139 -0.37 13.60 13.14
N ARG A 140 -0.06 12.43 13.70
CA ARG A 140 1.01 12.29 14.71
C ARG A 140 2.37 12.70 14.16
N HIS A 141 2.62 12.46 12.87
CA HIS A 141 3.83 12.82 12.16
C HIS A 141 3.72 14.17 11.41
N HIS A 142 2.68 14.95 11.67
CA HIS A 142 2.43 16.25 11.03
C HIS A 142 2.34 16.20 9.50
N PHE A 143 2.06 15.04 8.93
CA PHE A 143 1.96 14.83 7.49
C PHE A 143 0.82 15.65 6.86
N ASP A 144 -0.32 15.77 7.57
CA ASP A 144 -1.46 16.60 7.13
C ASP A 144 -1.11 18.10 7.04
N THR A 145 -0.20 18.56 7.88
CA THR A 145 0.31 19.94 7.82
C THR A 145 1.36 20.09 6.73
N TYR A 146 2.17 19.08 6.50
CA TYR A 146 3.23 19.07 5.48
C TYR A 146 2.66 19.08 4.07
N VAL A 147 1.61 18.32 3.80
CA VAL A 147 0.95 18.24 2.49
C VAL A 147 -0.04 19.40 2.27
N GLY A 148 -0.72 19.81 3.32
CA GLY A 148 -1.87 20.73 3.31
C GLY A 148 -3.18 19.98 3.51
N LYS A 149 -4.03 20.51 4.38
CA LYS A 149 -5.31 19.87 4.72
C LYS A 149 -6.28 19.84 3.54
N GLU A 150 -6.12 20.75 2.62
CA GLU A 150 -6.88 20.89 1.37
C GLU A 150 -6.60 19.77 0.37
N SER A 151 -5.56 18.98 0.57
CA SER A 151 -5.22 17.85 -0.30
C SER A 151 -5.93 16.55 0.09
N PHE A 152 -6.71 16.55 1.18
CA PHE A 152 -7.38 15.34 1.69
C PHE A 152 -8.87 15.37 1.38
N TYR A 153 -9.34 14.37 0.64
CA TYR A 153 -10.73 14.22 0.24
C TYR A 153 -11.30 12.87 0.68
N TRP A 154 -12.62 12.81 0.80
CA TRP A 154 -13.28 11.56 1.15
C TRP A 154 -13.28 10.56 -0.01
N ASP A 155 -13.47 11.05 -1.22
CA ASP A 155 -13.59 10.22 -2.42
C ASP A 155 -12.89 10.84 -3.63
N VAL A 156 -12.52 9.99 -4.59
CA VAL A 156 -11.92 10.39 -5.89
C VAL A 156 -12.87 11.31 -6.64
N ILE A 157 -14.18 11.01 -6.63
CA ILE A 157 -15.21 11.80 -7.34
C ILE A 157 -15.18 13.27 -6.89
N LYS A 158 -15.03 13.53 -5.59
CA LYS A 158 -14.96 14.90 -5.07
C LYS A 158 -13.75 15.69 -5.53
N VAL A 159 -12.63 15.00 -5.76
CA VAL A 159 -11.44 15.65 -6.34
C VAL A 159 -11.71 16.01 -7.79
N LEU A 160 -12.32 15.10 -8.56
CA LEU A 160 -12.65 15.34 -9.96
C LEU A 160 -13.65 16.49 -10.12
N GLU A 161 -14.72 16.52 -9.32
CA GLU A 161 -15.70 17.64 -9.31
C GLU A 161 -15.00 18.98 -9.02
N MET A 162 -14.08 19.03 -8.06
CA MET A 162 -13.33 20.24 -7.73
C MET A 162 -12.39 20.67 -8.86
N LEU A 163 -11.85 19.71 -9.61
CA LEU A 163 -10.99 20.01 -10.77
C LEU A 163 -11.77 20.48 -11.99
N GLU A 164 -13.05 20.08 -12.15
CA GLU A 164 -13.95 20.58 -13.19
C GLU A 164 -14.40 22.04 -12.98
N GLU A 165 -14.49 22.47 -11.70
CA GLU A 165 -14.93 23.83 -11.36
C GLU A 165 -13.82 24.89 -11.50
N LYS A 166 -12.56 24.48 -11.77
CA LYS A 166 -11.41 25.38 -11.92
C LYS A 166 -11.05 25.62 -13.38
#